data_82b5de475e0fb014c908e5d74c06d0ba
#
_entry.id   82b5de475e0fb014c908e5d74c06d0ba
#
_cell.length_a   1.000
_cell.length_b   1.000
_cell.length_c   1.000
_cell.angle_alpha   90.00
_cell.angle_beta   90.00
_cell.angle_gamma   90.00
#
_symmetry.space_group_name_H-M   'P 1'
#
loop_
_entity.id
_entity.type
_entity.pdbx_description
1 polymer ?
#
loop_
_entity_poly.entity_id
_entity_poly.type
_entity_poly.pdbx_seq_one_letter_code
_entity_poly.pdbx_strand_id
1 'polypeptide(L)'
;MVPQPSRIVSIAPLHATPWPNPCTDPTHKPMHVSLRSSLLSLATSLLCLTQLGLATASAQAPIPTRKEDFHLYLLIGQSNMAGRGAVPPDQKPHPRVLKLDKENKWAPATEPLHFDKPIAGAALGTSFAETMAAAAPESVTIGLIPCAVGGTPLSRWEKDGDLWKQALARLEIARQHGTLKGILWHQGEADSTSTLAPTYGKRLAAMVSDLRTQILSPTMPFVAGHLGTFIVESNPNGTPNLWRKINDEIDTLPSNVPHAAIVPSEGLGHKGDRLHFDTAALREFGKRYAEAMQRLQKASAPAR
;
A
#
# COMPACT_ATOMS: atom_id res chain seq x y z
N MET A 1 13.65 44.09 -38.08
CA MET A 1 12.26 43.59 -38.05
C MET A 1 11.94 43.18 -36.63
N VAL A 2 11.17 43.99 -35.93
CA VAL A 2 10.82 43.80 -34.52
C VAL A 2 9.45 43.11 -34.47
N PRO A 3 9.24 42.02 -33.71
CA PRO A 3 7.91 41.42 -33.61
C PRO A 3 7.03 42.18 -32.60
N GLN A 4 5.80 42.39 -33.01
CA GLN A 4 4.72 43.04 -32.25
C GLN A 4 4.18 42.14 -31.12
N PRO A 5 3.70 42.72 -29.99
CA PRO A 5 3.13 41.94 -28.89
C PRO A 5 1.67 41.56 -29.16
N SER A 6 1.32 40.33 -28.81
CA SER A 6 -0.01 39.75 -28.87
C SER A 6 -0.97 40.31 -27.77
N ARG A 7 -2.21 40.58 -28.20
CA ARG A 7 -3.30 41.15 -27.43
C ARG A 7 -3.77 40.22 -26.30
N ILE A 8 -3.90 40.79 -25.12
CA ILE A 8 -4.58 40.18 -23.98
C ILE A 8 -6.10 40.37 -24.16
N VAL A 9 -6.85 39.26 -24.17
CA VAL A 9 -8.33 39.29 -24.17
C VAL A 9 -8.77 39.25 -22.71
N SER A 10 -9.44 40.35 -22.30
CA SER A 10 -10.06 40.48 -21.00
C SER A 10 -11.40 39.76 -20.99
N ILE A 11 -11.64 38.87 -20.07
CA ILE A 11 -12.93 38.20 -19.81
C ILE A 11 -13.58 38.88 -18.58
N ALA A 12 -14.75 39.46 -18.79
CA ALA A 12 -15.55 40.09 -17.74
C ALA A 12 -16.26 39.06 -16.83
N PRO A 13 -16.54 39.36 -15.55
CA PRO A 13 -17.18 38.42 -14.63
C PRO A 13 -18.71 38.35 -14.85
N LEU A 14 -19.24 37.15 -14.84
CA LEU A 14 -20.66 36.81 -14.85
C LEU A 14 -21.28 37.10 -13.48
N HIS A 15 -22.34 37.92 -13.46
CA HIS A 15 -23.16 38.21 -12.31
C HIS A 15 -23.95 36.99 -11.84
N ALA A 16 -23.86 36.69 -10.56
CA ALA A 16 -24.71 35.73 -9.87
C ALA A 16 -26.06 36.35 -9.53
N THR A 17 -27.15 35.70 -9.92
CA THR A 17 -28.53 36.02 -9.51
C THR A 17 -28.85 35.33 -8.18
N PRO A 18 -29.56 35.99 -7.25
CA PRO A 18 -29.93 35.38 -5.97
C PRO A 18 -31.22 34.56 -6.07
N TRP A 19 -31.26 33.47 -5.31
CA TRP A 19 -32.40 32.58 -5.15
C TRP A 19 -33.50 33.22 -4.28
N PRO A 20 -34.83 33.00 -4.55
CA PRO A 20 -35.90 33.52 -3.74
C PRO A 20 -36.16 32.68 -2.48
N ASN A 21 -36.46 33.38 -1.37
CA ASN A 21 -36.92 32.83 -0.11
C ASN A 21 -38.37 32.30 -0.22
N PRO A 22 -38.72 31.18 0.43
CA PRO A 22 -40.12 30.76 0.52
C PRO A 22 -40.85 31.51 1.63
N CYS A 23 -42.07 31.92 1.29
CA CYS A 23 -43.04 32.65 2.08
C CYS A 23 -43.44 31.94 3.39
N THR A 24 -43.57 32.76 4.41
CA THR A 24 -44.30 32.53 5.66
C THR A 24 -45.81 32.64 5.46
N ASP A 25 -46.55 31.62 5.90
CA ASP A 25 -48.02 31.68 6.02
C ASP A 25 -48.41 31.45 7.51
N PRO A 26 -49.10 32.42 8.14
CA PRO A 26 -49.50 32.33 9.54
C PRO A 26 -50.99 32.11 9.66
N THR A 27 -51.47 30.86 9.67
CA THR A 27 -52.83 30.60 10.22
C THR A 27 -52.95 29.11 10.64
N HIS A 28 -52.82 28.83 11.94
CA HIS A 28 -53.59 27.75 12.57
C HIS A 28 -53.79 28.01 14.06
N LYS A 29 -55.10 28.08 14.43
CA LYS A 29 -55.63 28.19 15.79
C LYS A 29 -55.36 26.95 16.64
N PRO A 30 -55.25 27.09 17.97
CA PRO A 30 -55.12 25.98 18.88
C PRO A 30 -56.47 25.30 19.16
N MET A 31 -56.54 23.98 19.06
CA MET A 31 -57.65 23.19 19.60
C MET A 31 -57.29 22.66 20.98
N HIS A 32 -58.09 23.11 21.97
CA HIS A 32 -58.12 22.52 23.30
C HIS A 32 -58.74 21.12 23.27
N VAL A 33 -58.07 20.12 23.83
CA VAL A 33 -58.68 18.86 24.21
C VAL A 33 -58.41 18.58 25.68
N SER A 34 -59.54 18.42 26.38
CA SER A 34 -59.76 18.23 27.80
C SER A 34 -59.17 16.92 28.34
N LEU A 35 -58.51 17.01 29.50
CA LEU A 35 -58.26 15.88 30.39
C LEU A 35 -59.55 15.23 30.88
N ARG A 36 -59.68 13.92 30.76
CA ARG A 36 -60.44 13.12 31.73
C ARG A 36 -59.68 11.81 32.02
N SER A 37 -59.37 11.69 33.27
CA SER A 37 -58.84 10.57 34.01
C SER A 37 -59.68 9.27 33.84
N SER A 38 -58.99 8.14 33.72
CA SER A 38 -59.42 6.86 34.27
C SER A 38 -58.24 5.98 34.56
N LEU A 39 -58.00 5.75 35.84
CA LEU A 39 -57.17 4.67 36.40
C LEU A 39 -57.86 3.34 36.22
N LEU A 40 -57.19 2.31 35.78
CA LEU A 40 -57.07 1.00 36.45
C LEU A 40 -56.29 -0.04 35.62
N SER A 41 -55.22 -0.53 36.22
CA SER A 41 -54.71 -1.92 36.24
C SER A 41 -54.52 -2.70 34.95
N LEU A 42 -53.34 -3.08 34.58
CA LEU A 42 -52.78 -4.44 34.87
C LEU A 42 -51.30 -4.51 34.44
N ALA A 43 -50.50 -4.89 35.39
CA ALA A 43 -49.12 -5.28 35.17
C ALA A 43 -49.09 -6.55 34.34
N THR A 44 -48.52 -6.44 33.15
CA THR A 44 -47.95 -7.60 32.42
C THR A 44 -46.59 -7.19 31.95
N SER A 45 -45.58 -7.71 32.61
CA SER A 45 -44.19 -7.64 32.30
C SER A 45 -43.95 -8.23 30.90
N LEU A 46 -43.82 -7.38 29.91
CA LEU A 46 -43.22 -7.76 28.63
C LEU A 46 -41.77 -7.28 28.64
N LEU A 47 -40.90 -8.16 29.12
CA LEU A 47 -39.46 -8.00 29.04
C LEU A 47 -39.07 -8.08 27.56
N CYS A 48 -39.22 -6.98 26.83
CA CYS A 48 -38.59 -6.82 25.52
C CYS A 48 -37.09 -6.70 25.75
N LEU A 49 -36.40 -7.86 25.70
CA LEU A 49 -34.97 -7.91 25.46
C LEU A 49 -34.72 -7.29 24.08
N THR A 50 -34.57 -5.97 24.02
CA THR A 50 -33.86 -5.33 22.94
C THR A 50 -32.41 -5.78 23.01
N GLN A 51 -32.10 -6.89 22.35
CA GLN A 51 -30.73 -7.17 21.96
C GLN A 51 -30.31 -6.04 21.01
N LEU A 52 -29.83 -4.95 21.59
CA LEU A 52 -28.97 -4.02 20.87
C LEU A 52 -27.75 -4.87 20.48
N GLY A 53 -27.77 -5.39 19.24
CA GLY A 53 -26.58 -5.90 18.60
C GLY A 53 -25.59 -4.74 18.53
N LEU A 54 -24.72 -4.63 19.55
CA LEU A 54 -23.51 -3.84 19.40
C LEU A 54 -22.76 -4.49 18.22
N ALA A 55 -22.93 -3.92 17.03
CA ALA A 55 -21.94 -4.06 15.99
C ALA A 55 -20.65 -3.51 16.59
N THR A 56 -19.83 -4.39 17.14
CA THR A 56 -18.47 -4.05 17.53
C THR A 56 -17.77 -3.64 16.26
N ALA A 57 -17.73 -2.32 16.00
CA ALA A 57 -16.79 -1.78 15.06
C ALA A 57 -15.44 -2.38 15.45
N SER A 58 -14.85 -3.20 14.57
CA SER A 58 -13.56 -3.83 14.82
C SER A 58 -12.55 -2.70 15.05
N ALA A 59 -12.28 -2.41 16.30
CA ALA A 59 -11.33 -1.38 16.67
C ALA A 59 -9.97 -1.79 16.12
N GLN A 60 -9.27 -0.86 15.48
CA GLN A 60 -7.88 -1.06 15.04
C GLN A 60 -7.05 -1.51 16.24
N ALA A 61 -6.27 -2.58 16.06
CA ALA A 61 -5.38 -3.04 17.11
C ALA A 61 -4.40 -1.92 17.48
N PRO A 62 -4.17 -1.69 18.78
CA PRO A 62 -3.11 -0.77 19.21
C PRO A 62 -1.75 -1.31 18.78
N ILE A 63 -0.75 -0.43 18.72
CA ILE A 63 0.65 -0.87 18.55
C ILE A 63 0.98 -1.85 19.68
N PRO A 64 1.47 -3.07 19.38
CA PRO A 64 1.84 -4.03 20.40
C PRO A 64 2.89 -3.46 21.36
N THR A 65 2.77 -3.76 22.65
CA THR A 65 3.76 -3.35 23.66
C THR A 65 5.07 -4.13 23.55
N ARG A 66 5.00 -5.37 23.07
CA ARG A 66 6.16 -6.23 22.81
C ARG A 66 6.57 -6.11 21.36
N LYS A 67 7.84 -5.78 21.11
CA LYS A 67 8.38 -5.62 19.74
C LYS A 67 8.29 -6.91 18.91
N GLU A 68 8.41 -8.07 19.54
CA GLU A 68 8.29 -9.37 18.89
C GLU A 68 6.89 -9.67 18.37
N ASP A 69 5.85 -9.04 18.90
CA ASP A 69 4.47 -9.15 18.45
C ASP A 69 4.10 -8.12 17.36
N PHE A 70 5.02 -7.21 17.01
CA PHE A 70 4.85 -6.28 15.91
C PHE A 70 5.81 -6.61 14.78
N HIS A 71 5.32 -7.34 13.78
CA HIS A 71 6.11 -7.82 12.64
C HIS A 71 6.15 -6.75 11.55
N LEU A 72 7.33 -6.19 11.31
CA LEU A 72 7.54 -5.12 10.35
C LEU A 72 7.98 -5.65 9.00
N TYR A 73 7.48 -5.05 7.91
CA TYR A 73 7.88 -5.33 6.53
C TYR A 73 8.20 -4.04 5.79
N LEU A 74 9.41 -3.98 5.22
CA LEU A 74 9.88 -2.85 4.43
C LEU A 74 9.46 -3.02 2.97
N LEU A 75 8.74 -2.06 2.40
CA LEU A 75 8.24 -2.07 1.04
C LEU A 75 9.01 -1.04 0.21
N ILE A 76 9.92 -1.51 -0.64
CA ILE A 76 10.82 -0.69 -1.47
C ILE A 76 10.71 -1.05 -2.95
N GLY A 77 11.06 -0.12 -3.81
CA GLY A 77 10.95 -0.27 -5.26
C GLY A 77 10.26 0.91 -5.93
N GLN A 78 9.54 0.68 -7.04
CA GLN A 78 8.93 1.76 -7.80
C GLN A 78 7.38 1.67 -7.87
N SER A 79 6.78 2.15 -8.95
CA SER A 79 5.34 2.40 -9.05
C SER A 79 4.46 1.17 -8.82
N ASN A 80 4.87 -0.02 -9.24
CA ASN A 80 4.11 -1.26 -9.00
C ASN A 80 4.19 -1.75 -7.54
N MET A 81 5.24 -1.38 -6.78
CA MET A 81 5.26 -1.55 -5.33
C MET A 81 4.41 -0.47 -4.65
N ALA A 82 4.53 0.78 -5.09
CA ALA A 82 3.76 1.89 -4.53
C ALA A 82 2.24 1.74 -4.75
N GLY A 83 1.86 1.02 -5.81
CA GLY A 83 0.48 0.80 -6.19
C GLY A 83 -0.06 1.87 -7.13
N ARG A 84 -0.73 1.41 -8.19
CA ARG A 84 -1.42 2.27 -9.20
C ARG A 84 -2.80 1.73 -9.54
N GLY A 85 -3.26 0.71 -8.82
CA GLY A 85 -4.61 0.18 -8.96
C GLY A 85 -5.68 1.15 -8.46
N ALA A 86 -6.93 0.98 -8.92
CA ALA A 86 -8.05 1.73 -8.39
C ALA A 86 -8.28 1.36 -6.92
N VAL A 87 -8.39 2.36 -6.06
CA VAL A 87 -8.69 2.16 -4.64
C VAL A 87 -10.18 1.84 -4.49
N PRO A 88 -10.57 0.72 -3.84
CA PRO A 88 -11.98 0.44 -3.55
C PRO A 88 -12.58 1.52 -2.65
N PRO A 89 -13.81 2.01 -2.96
CA PRO A 89 -14.41 3.11 -2.20
C PRO A 89 -14.80 2.73 -0.77
N ASP A 90 -15.06 1.45 -0.54
CA ASP A 90 -15.54 0.87 0.73
C ASP A 90 -14.46 0.06 1.45
N GLN A 91 -13.17 0.38 1.21
CA GLN A 91 -12.07 -0.34 1.84
C GLN A 91 -12.19 -0.34 3.37
N LYS A 92 -12.01 -1.53 3.95
CA LYS A 92 -11.93 -1.72 5.39
C LYS A 92 -10.54 -2.21 5.75
N PRO A 93 -9.75 -1.42 6.49
CA PRO A 93 -8.43 -1.86 6.90
C PRO A 93 -8.54 -3.08 7.81
N HIS A 94 -7.65 -4.06 7.59
CA HIS A 94 -7.58 -5.22 8.48
C HIS A 94 -7.19 -4.77 9.89
N PRO A 95 -7.89 -5.21 10.97
CA PRO A 95 -7.67 -4.70 12.33
C PRO A 95 -6.23 -4.87 12.83
N ARG A 96 -5.54 -5.94 12.44
CA ARG A 96 -4.15 -6.22 12.81
C ARG A 96 -3.11 -5.79 11.77
N VAL A 97 -3.43 -4.80 10.89
CA VAL A 97 -2.47 -4.27 9.90
C VAL A 97 -2.36 -2.76 10.04
N LEU A 98 -1.14 -2.30 10.30
CA LEU A 98 -0.79 -0.89 10.39
C LEU A 98 0.18 -0.51 9.26
N LYS A 99 0.17 0.76 8.88
CA LYS A 99 1.20 1.35 8.02
C LYS A 99 1.89 2.51 8.72
N LEU A 100 3.18 2.69 8.46
CA LEU A 100 3.89 3.91 8.82
C LEU A 100 3.52 4.99 7.80
N ASP A 101 2.81 6.02 8.20
CA ASP A 101 2.35 7.10 7.31
C ASP A 101 3.48 8.05 6.89
N LYS A 102 3.17 9.10 6.16
CA LYS A 102 4.16 10.07 5.69
C LYS A 102 4.73 10.93 6.82
N GLU A 103 4.02 11.07 7.92
CA GLU A 103 4.46 11.74 9.15
C GLU A 103 5.23 10.80 10.10
N ASN A 104 5.54 9.57 9.67
CA ASN A 104 6.16 8.53 10.47
C ASN A 104 5.36 8.13 11.73
N LYS A 105 4.04 8.13 11.62
CA LYS A 105 3.12 7.63 12.64
C LYS A 105 2.47 6.35 12.17
N TRP A 106 2.21 5.44 13.11
CA TRP A 106 1.45 4.23 12.81
C TRP A 106 -0.04 4.56 12.69
N ALA A 107 -0.62 4.15 11.58
CA ALA A 107 -2.03 4.36 11.25
C ALA A 107 -2.63 3.07 10.66
N PRO A 108 -3.97 2.91 10.64
CA PRO A 108 -4.63 1.83 9.91
C PRO A 108 -4.12 1.74 8.48
N ALA A 109 -3.86 0.53 8.00
CA ALA A 109 -3.32 0.31 6.65
C ALA A 109 -4.39 0.50 5.56
N THR A 110 -4.93 1.72 5.45
CA THR A 110 -5.83 2.11 4.34
C THR A 110 -5.03 2.44 3.09
N GLU A 111 -5.59 2.22 1.93
CA GLU A 111 -4.99 2.62 0.65
C GLU A 111 -5.32 4.09 0.32
N PRO A 112 -4.39 4.78 -0.35
CA PRO A 112 -3.08 4.31 -0.77
C PRO A 112 -2.14 4.07 0.41
N LEU A 113 -1.35 2.98 0.34
CA LEU A 113 -0.33 2.70 1.35
C LEU A 113 0.85 3.67 1.23
N HIS A 114 1.27 3.92 0.01
CA HIS A 114 2.39 4.82 -0.33
C HIS A 114 1.87 6.24 -0.61
N PHE A 115 2.78 7.19 -0.50
CA PHE A 115 2.52 8.63 -0.67
C PHE A 115 3.53 9.29 -1.61
N ASP A 116 4.11 8.50 -2.52
CA ASP A 116 5.13 8.93 -3.47
C ASP A 116 4.62 9.95 -4.49
N LYS A 117 3.39 9.80 -4.93
CA LYS A 117 2.73 10.65 -5.93
C LYS A 117 1.23 10.72 -5.69
N PRO A 118 0.53 11.78 -6.15
CA PRO A 118 -0.94 11.88 -6.04
C PRO A 118 -1.71 10.73 -6.71
N ILE A 119 -1.10 10.04 -7.68
CA ILE A 119 -1.67 8.88 -8.36
C ILE A 119 -1.39 7.55 -7.66
N ALA A 120 -0.85 7.56 -6.44
CA ALA A 120 -0.74 6.34 -5.62
C ALA A 120 -2.14 5.77 -5.38
N GLY A 121 -2.28 4.45 -5.48
CA GLY A 121 -3.56 3.75 -5.41
C GLY A 121 -3.44 2.42 -4.68
N ALA A 122 -4.29 1.47 -5.06
CA ALA A 122 -4.24 0.12 -4.53
C ALA A 122 -2.87 -0.52 -4.79
N ALA A 123 -2.35 -1.24 -3.79
CA ALA A 123 -1.00 -1.79 -3.78
C ALA A 123 -0.99 -3.28 -3.36
N LEU A 124 0.05 -4.00 -3.77
CA LEU A 124 0.25 -5.40 -3.37
C LEU A 124 0.48 -5.56 -1.86
N GLY A 125 0.99 -4.53 -1.20
CA GLY A 125 1.27 -4.55 0.25
C GLY A 125 0.04 -4.81 1.12
N THR A 126 -1.16 -4.43 0.68
CA THR A 126 -2.40 -4.66 1.43
C THR A 126 -2.69 -6.16 1.56
N SER A 127 -2.85 -6.87 0.46
CA SER A 127 -3.12 -8.32 0.49
C SER A 127 -1.93 -9.14 0.99
N PHE A 128 -0.70 -8.67 0.80
CA PHE A 128 0.47 -9.24 1.47
C PHE A 128 0.28 -9.22 3.00
N ALA A 129 -0.01 -8.06 3.57
CA ALA A 129 -0.12 -7.91 5.02
C ALA A 129 -1.32 -8.66 5.60
N GLU A 130 -2.46 -8.67 4.91
CA GLU A 130 -3.65 -9.44 5.29
C GLU A 130 -3.34 -10.95 5.34
N THR A 131 -2.64 -11.47 4.32
CA THR A 131 -2.23 -12.88 4.25
C THR A 131 -1.23 -13.22 5.36
N MET A 132 -0.27 -12.32 5.65
CA MET A 132 0.67 -12.51 6.75
C MET A 132 -0.03 -12.47 8.11
N ALA A 133 -1.00 -11.57 8.31
CA ALA A 133 -1.79 -11.48 9.54
C ALA A 133 -2.65 -12.73 9.76
N ALA A 134 -3.25 -13.26 8.69
CA ALA A 134 -4.05 -14.49 8.77
C ALA A 134 -3.23 -15.71 9.17
N ALA A 135 -1.95 -15.77 8.78
CA ALA A 135 -1.05 -16.88 9.09
C ALA A 135 -0.32 -16.73 10.44
N ALA A 136 -0.31 -15.53 11.03
CA ALA A 136 0.36 -15.24 12.29
C ALA A 136 -0.58 -15.46 13.50
N PRO A 137 -0.02 -15.73 14.71
CA PRO A 137 -0.81 -15.74 15.95
C PRO A 137 -1.65 -14.47 16.11
N GLU A 138 -2.79 -14.56 16.78
CA GLU A 138 -3.70 -13.42 16.97
C GLU A 138 -3.07 -12.24 17.71
N SER A 139 -2.09 -12.49 18.56
CA SER A 139 -1.32 -11.44 19.25
C SER A 139 -0.43 -10.62 18.31
N VAL A 140 -0.15 -11.11 17.10
CA VAL A 140 0.76 -10.46 16.17
C VAL A 140 0.02 -9.42 15.32
N THR A 141 0.57 -8.22 15.29
CA THR A 141 0.20 -7.13 14.37
C THR A 141 1.25 -7.01 13.26
N ILE A 142 0.81 -6.72 12.06
CA ILE A 142 1.67 -6.49 10.88
C ILE A 142 1.85 -5.00 10.68
N GLY A 143 3.10 -4.55 10.58
CA GLY A 143 3.46 -3.16 10.29
C GLY A 143 4.10 -3.04 8.91
N LEU A 144 3.51 -2.25 8.04
CA LEU A 144 4.07 -1.93 6.73
C LEU A 144 4.86 -0.62 6.78
N ILE A 145 6.04 -0.62 6.16
CA ILE A 145 6.90 0.56 6.03
C ILE A 145 6.97 0.93 4.54
N PRO A 146 6.01 1.75 4.04
CA PRO A 146 5.95 2.13 2.63
C PRO A 146 7.06 3.11 2.28
N CYS A 147 7.97 2.74 1.38
CA CYS A 147 9.08 3.57 0.94
C CYS A 147 9.20 3.66 -0.60
N ALA A 148 8.41 2.90 -1.36
CA ALA A 148 8.54 2.87 -2.82
C ALA A 148 8.23 4.22 -3.47
N VAL A 149 8.98 4.55 -4.55
CA VAL A 149 8.85 5.79 -5.31
C VAL A 149 8.77 5.50 -6.81
N GLY A 150 7.67 5.86 -7.43
CA GLY A 150 7.38 5.56 -8.83
C GLY A 150 8.35 6.18 -9.84
N GLY A 151 8.80 5.37 -10.82
CA GLY A 151 9.69 5.79 -11.91
C GLY A 151 11.15 5.92 -11.52
N THR A 152 11.59 5.23 -10.47
CA THR A 152 12.96 5.35 -9.95
C THR A 152 13.84 4.19 -10.40
N PRO A 153 15.06 4.44 -10.91
CA PRO A 153 16.02 3.40 -11.24
C PRO A 153 16.66 2.79 -9.99
N LEU A 154 17.22 1.59 -10.14
CA LEU A 154 17.91 0.86 -9.07
C LEU A 154 19.04 1.70 -8.43
N SER A 155 19.72 2.56 -9.18
CA SER A 155 20.80 3.41 -8.69
C SER A 155 20.42 4.31 -7.50
N ARG A 156 19.16 4.70 -7.37
CA ARG A 156 18.68 5.47 -6.22
C ARG A 156 18.50 4.62 -4.96
N TRP A 157 18.44 3.28 -5.13
CA TRP A 157 18.26 2.29 -4.08
C TRP A 157 19.57 1.59 -3.69
N GLU A 158 20.62 1.74 -4.49
CA GLU A 158 21.96 1.26 -4.14
C GLU A 158 22.51 2.00 -2.93
N LYS A 159 23.53 1.42 -2.30
CA LYS A 159 24.18 2.00 -1.12
C LYS A 159 24.50 3.48 -1.34
N ASP A 160 24.16 4.30 -0.35
CA ASP A 160 24.31 5.76 -0.35
C ASP A 160 23.38 6.54 -1.30
N GLY A 161 22.52 5.87 -2.06
CA GLY A 161 21.45 6.50 -2.82
C GLY A 161 20.47 7.27 -1.92
N ASP A 162 19.76 8.21 -2.49
CA ASP A 162 18.82 9.04 -1.72
C ASP A 162 17.62 8.23 -1.17
N LEU A 163 17.08 7.32 -1.96
CA LEU A 163 15.95 6.44 -1.53
C LEU A 163 16.42 5.35 -0.56
N TRP A 164 17.65 4.87 -0.71
CA TRP A 164 18.29 4.03 0.29
C TRP A 164 18.31 4.71 1.66
N LYS A 165 18.83 5.94 1.72
CA LYS A 165 18.91 6.71 2.98
C LYS A 165 17.54 6.98 3.57
N GLN A 166 16.55 7.32 2.73
CA GLN A 166 15.17 7.54 3.18
C GLN A 166 14.54 6.25 3.75
N ALA A 167 14.71 5.12 3.06
CA ALA A 167 14.17 3.84 3.53
C ALA A 167 14.78 3.42 4.87
N LEU A 168 16.10 3.57 5.04
CA LEU A 168 16.77 3.30 6.30
C LEU A 168 16.30 4.21 7.43
N ALA A 169 16.16 5.51 7.19
CA ALA A 169 15.66 6.44 8.21
C ALA A 169 14.25 6.06 8.68
N ARG A 170 13.35 5.69 7.77
CA ARG A 170 12.00 5.23 8.12
C ARG A 170 12.02 3.87 8.85
N LEU A 171 12.90 2.98 8.44
CA LEU A 171 13.09 1.68 9.10
C LEU A 171 13.56 1.86 10.55
N GLU A 172 14.51 2.76 10.81
CA GLU A 172 14.98 3.03 12.18
C GLU A 172 13.86 3.54 13.09
N ILE A 173 12.99 4.42 12.59
CA ILE A 173 11.82 4.87 13.34
C ILE A 173 10.88 3.68 13.62
N ALA A 174 10.60 2.86 12.61
CA ALA A 174 9.71 1.71 12.76
C ALA A 174 10.23 0.67 13.76
N ARG A 175 11.54 0.39 13.76
CA ARG A 175 12.21 -0.57 14.66
C ARG A 175 12.18 -0.17 16.13
N GLN A 176 11.84 1.06 16.44
CA GLN A 176 11.58 1.45 17.83
C GLN A 176 10.35 0.71 18.40
N HIS A 177 9.40 0.35 17.55
CA HIS A 177 8.13 -0.24 17.92
C HIS A 177 8.01 -1.75 17.63
N GLY A 178 8.74 -2.28 16.64
CA GLY A 178 8.58 -3.66 16.20
C GLY A 178 9.86 -4.30 15.67
N THR A 179 9.74 -5.54 15.21
CA THR A 179 10.83 -6.35 14.68
C THR A 179 10.70 -6.50 13.17
N LEU A 180 11.72 -6.10 12.40
CA LEU A 180 11.75 -6.32 10.96
C LEU A 180 11.78 -7.83 10.66
N LYS A 181 10.85 -8.29 9.83
CA LYS A 181 10.66 -9.71 9.48
C LYS A 181 10.88 -9.99 8.00
N GLY A 182 11.00 -8.97 7.16
CA GLY A 182 11.24 -9.14 5.74
C GLY A 182 11.20 -7.85 4.94
N ILE A 183 11.69 -7.94 3.71
CA ILE A 183 11.78 -6.84 2.75
C ILE A 183 11.12 -7.28 1.45
N LEU A 184 10.27 -6.43 0.89
CA LEU A 184 9.61 -6.60 -0.40
C LEU A 184 10.20 -5.63 -1.41
N TRP A 185 10.55 -6.15 -2.58
CA TRP A 185 11.10 -5.40 -3.70
C TRP A 185 10.26 -5.57 -4.96
N HIS A 186 9.88 -4.46 -5.59
CA HIS A 186 9.32 -4.49 -6.94
C HIS A 186 9.78 -3.25 -7.72
N GLN A 187 10.71 -3.47 -8.64
CA GLN A 187 11.33 -2.43 -9.47
C GLN A 187 12.06 -3.12 -10.64
N GLY A 188 12.31 -2.37 -11.71
CA GLY A 188 13.08 -2.82 -12.87
C GLY A 188 12.65 -2.13 -14.15
N GLU A 189 11.43 -1.59 -14.21
CA GLU A 189 10.89 -0.94 -15.39
C GLU A 189 11.75 0.28 -15.80
N ALA A 190 12.27 1.04 -14.84
CA ALA A 190 13.17 2.17 -15.09
C ALA A 190 14.59 1.75 -15.52
N ASP A 191 14.97 0.49 -15.27
CA ASP A 191 16.25 -0.10 -15.66
C ASP A 191 16.14 -1.01 -16.91
N SER A 192 14.96 -1.12 -17.52
CA SER A 192 14.69 -1.95 -18.71
C SER A 192 15.30 -1.38 -20.00
N THR A 193 16.52 -0.89 -19.95
CA THR A 193 17.28 -0.30 -21.06
C THR A 193 18.45 -1.20 -21.47
N SER A 194 18.98 -1.00 -22.69
CA SER A 194 20.14 -1.75 -23.19
C SER A 194 21.38 -1.58 -22.33
N THR A 195 21.50 -0.45 -21.63
CA THR A 195 22.66 -0.16 -20.77
C THR A 195 22.53 -0.77 -19.35
N LEU A 196 21.33 -0.75 -18.78
CA LEU A 196 21.13 -1.08 -17.36
C LEU A 196 20.67 -2.52 -17.15
N ALA A 197 19.83 -3.06 -18.05
CA ALA A 197 19.27 -4.39 -17.89
C ALA A 197 20.34 -5.51 -17.79
N PRO A 198 21.44 -5.52 -18.57
CA PRO A 198 22.42 -6.61 -18.49
C PRO A 198 23.18 -6.74 -17.17
N THR A 199 23.16 -5.70 -16.32
CA THR A 199 23.87 -5.69 -15.03
C THR A 199 22.91 -5.66 -13.84
N TYR A 200 21.61 -5.71 -14.10
CA TYR A 200 20.59 -5.50 -13.08
C TYR A 200 20.67 -6.52 -11.93
N GLY A 201 20.76 -7.83 -12.23
CA GLY A 201 20.80 -8.88 -11.22
C GLY A 201 22.02 -8.75 -10.30
N LYS A 202 23.20 -8.48 -10.87
CA LYS A 202 24.42 -8.24 -10.08
C LYS A 202 24.28 -7.02 -9.15
N ARG A 203 23.72 -5.94 -9.66
CA ARG A 203 23.51 -4.69 -8.90
C ARG A 203 22.45 -4.88 -7.79
N LEU A 204 21.37 -5.59 -8.10
CA LEU A 204 20.33 -5.93 -7.12
C LEU A 204 20.90 -6.82 -6.01
N ALA A 205 21.69 -7.84 -6.33
CA ALA A 205 22.33 -8.69 -5.34
C ALA A 205 23.27 -7.90 -4.42
N ALA A 206 24.06 -6.97 -4.98
CA ALA A 206 24.92 -6.08 -4.20
C ALA A 206 24.11 -5.19 -3.26
N MET A 207 23.04 -4.57 -3.76
CA MET A 207 22.14 -3.75 -2.95
C MET A 207 21.53 -4.52 -1.78
N VAL A 208 21.08 -5.75 -2.00
CA VAL A 208 20.53 -6.61 -0.92
C VAL A 208 21.60 -6.94 0.12
N SER A 209 22.81 -7.28 -0.31
CA SER A 209 23.93 -7.55 0.59
C SER A 209 24.30 -6.34 1.46
N ASP A 210 24.41 -5.16 0.85
CA ASP A 210 24.69 -3.92 1.54
C ASP A 210 23.58 -3.57 2.54
N LEU A 211 22.30 -3.75 2.15
CA LEU A 211 21.16 -3.49 3.02
C LEU A 211 21.18 -4.39 4.25
N ARG A 212 21.42 -5.68 4.06
CA ARG A 212 21.56 -6.65 5.16
C ARG A 212 22.71 -6.31 6.10
N THR A 213 23.83 -5.87 5.55
CA THR A 213 24.99 -5.38 6.33
C THR A 213 24.60 -4.16 7.16
N GLN A 214 23.96 -3.19 6.53
CA GLN A 214 23.56 -1.95 7.18
C GLN A 214 22.55 -2.17 8.33
N ILE A 215 21.62 -3.09 8.15
CA ILE A 215 20.61 -3.40 9.19
C ILE A 215 21.06 -4.48 10.20
N LEU A 216 22.32 -4.95 10.09
CA LEU A 216 22.91 -6.01 10.92
C LEU A 216 22.08 -7.31 10.93
N SER A 217 21.56 -7.70 9.78
CA SER A 217 20.73 -8.90 9.62
C SER A 217 21.06 -9.65 8.32
N PRO A 218 22.12 -10.47 8.31
CA PRO A 218 22.63 -11.09 7.08
C PRO A 218 21.66 -12.08 6.42
N THR A 219 20.71 -12.60 7.17
CA THR A 219 19.72 -13.57 6.70
C THR A 219 18.31 -12.97 6.56
N MET A 220 18.17 -11.63 6.58
CA MET A 220 16.87 -10.96 6.43
C MET A 220 16.16 -11.45 5.16
N PRO A 221 14.95 -12.02 5.26
CA PRO A 221 14.19 -12.45 4.10
C PRO A 221 13.95 -11.30 3.11
N PHE A 222 14.24 -11.55 1.84
CA PHE A 222 14.06 -10.59 0.76
C PHE A 222 13.26 -11.23 -0.37
N VAL A 223 12.15 -10.61 -0.77
CA VAL A 223 11.27 -11.11 -1.82
C VAL A 223 11.19 -10.10 -2.95
N ALA A 224 11.58 -10.50 -4.16
CA ALA A 224 11.49 -9.69 -5.37
C ALA A 224 10.42 -10.23 -6.31
N GLY A 225 9.68 -9.34 -6.98
CA GLY A 225 8.68 -9.73 -7.98
C GLY A 225 9.12 -9.44 -9.41
N HIS A 226 8.71 -10.32 -10.33
CA HIS A 226 8.87 -10.11 -11.77
C HIS A 226 8.06 -8.90 -12.25
N LEU A 227 8.60 -8.19 -13.22
CA LEU A 227 7.86 -7.19 -13.99
C LEU A 227 6.70 -7.84 -14.74
N GLY A 228 5.65 -7.07 -15.01
CA GLY A 228 4.46 -7.57 -15.70
C GLY A 228 4.75 -8.08 -17.12
N THR A 229 4.27 -9.28 -17.45
CA THR A 229 4.42 -9.87 -18.79
C THR A 229 3.65 -9.14 -19.89
N PHE A 230 2.80 -8.20 -19.53
CA PHE A 230 2.03 -7.34 -20.41
C PHE A 230 2.80 -6.07 -20.88
N ILE A 231 3.99 -5.81 -20.34
CA ILE A 231 4.80 -4.64 -20.69
C ILE A 231 5.21 -4.75 -22.16
N VAL A 232 5.08 -3.64 -22.90
CA VAL A 232 5.44 -3.59 -24.33
C VAL A 232 6.96 -3.67 -24.50
N GLU A 233 7.41 -4.25 -25.63
CA GLU A 233 8.83 -4.44 -25.94
C GLU A 233 9.51 -3.19 -26.51
N SER A 234 8.75 -2.16 -26.79
CA SER A 234 9.26 -0.89 -27.29
C SER A 234 8.63 0.28 -26.55
N ASN A 235 9.45 1.23 -26.17
CA ASN A 235 9.01 2.49 -25.59
C ASN A 235 8.36 3.38 -26.70
N PRO A 236 7.55 4.39 -26.34
CA PRO A 236 6.93 5.29 -27.32
C PRO A 236 7.91 6.02 -28.25
N ASN A 237 9.16 6.19 -27.83
CA ASN A 237 10.25 6.78 -28.62
C ASN A 237 10.97 5.75 -29.52
N GLY A 238 10.48 4.51 -29.63
CA GLY A 238 11.05 3.45 -30.43
C GLY A 238 12.27 2.73 -29.82
N THR A 239 12.70 3.10 -28.60
CA THR A 239 13.80 2.38 -27.94
C THR A 239 13.30 1.04 -27.36
N PRO A 240 14.12 -0.03 -27.38
CA PRO A 240 13.75 -1.31 -26.78
C PRO A 240 13.46 -1.17 -25.30
N ASN A 241 12.41 -1.87 -24.83
CA ASN A 241 12.13 -2.09 -23.42
C ASN A 241 12.51 -3.52 -23.07
N LEU A 242 13.58 -3.67 -22.32
CA LEU A 242 14.19 -4.98 -22.00
C LEU A 242 13.63 -5.59 -20.69
N TRP A 243 12.35 -5.45 -20.43
CA TRP A 243 11.72 -5.98 -19.23
C TRP A 243 11.90 -7.50 -19.06
N ARG A 244 11.94 -8.28 -20.16
CA ARG A 244 12.24 -9.73 -20.10
C ARG A 244 13.64 -9.98 -19.54
N LYS A 245 14.62 -9.20 -20.04
CA LYS A 245 15.99 -9.29 -19.51
C LYS A 245 16.05 -8.91 -18.02
N ILE A 246 15.28 -7.93 -17.58
CA ILE A 246 15.16 -7.63 -16.14
C ILE A 246 14.62 -8.85 -15.36
N ASN A 247 13.57 -9.52 -15.87
CA ASN A 247 13.06 -10.72 -15.22
C ASN A 247 14.08 -11.85 -15.18
N ASP A 248 14.80 -12.10 -16.29
CA ASP A 248 15.91 -13.06 -16.31
C ASP A 248 17.00 -12.74 -15.28
N GLU A 249 17.30 -11.45 -15.08
CA GLU A 249 18.27 -11.00 -14.08
C GLU A 249 17.72 -11.14 -12.64
N ILE A 250 16.42 -10.91 -12.41
CA ILE A 250 15.76 -11.17 -11.14
C ILE A 250 15.81 -12.66 -10.80
N ASP A 251 15.65 -13.55 -11.78
CA ASP A 251 15.72 -15.01 -11.60
C ASP A 251 17.07 -15.48 -11.05
N THR A 252 18.12 -14.72 -11.26
CA THR A 252 19.44 -15.05 -10.72
C THR A 252 19.57 -14.78 -9.21
N LEU A 253 18.65 -14.02 -8.63
CA LEU A 253 18.77 -13.50 -7.26
C LEU A 253 18.87 -14.60 -6.20
N PRO A 254 18.04 -15.66 -6.17
CA PRO A 254 18.13 -16.70 -5.14
C PRO A 254 19.44 -17.51 -5.16
N SER A 255 20.07 -17.63 -6.34
CA SER A 255 21.36 -18.28 -6.49
C SER A 255 22.52 -17.43 -5.98
N ASN A 256 22.39 -16.11 -6.03
CA ASN A 256 23.44 -15.16 -5.63
C ASN A 256 23.25 -14.63 -4.20
N VAL A 257 22.03 -14.68 -3.67
CA VAL A 257 21.66 -14.10 -2.38
C VAL A 257 20.86 -15.13 -1.57
N PRO A 258 21.46 -15.81 -0.60
CA PRO A 258 20.73 -16.71 0.31
C PRO A 258 19.55 -15.99 0.99
N HIS A 259 18.50 -16.73 1.35
CA HIS A 259 17.29 -16.17 1.92
C HIS A 259 16.61 -15.07 1.07
N ALA A 260 16.74 -15.19 -0.27
CA ALA A 260 15.96 -14.43 -1.23
C ALA A 260 15.01 -15.35 -2.00
N ALA A 261 13.87 -14.83 -2.39
CA ALA A 261 12.90 -15.52 -3.24
C ALA A 261 12.35 -14.57 -4.30
N ILE A 262 11.87 -15.16 -5.40
CA ILE A 262 11.20 -14.43 -6.47
C ILE A 262 9.73 -14.81 -6.53
N VAL A 263 8.92 -13.89 -7.05
CA VAL A 263 7.49 -14.06 -7.24
C VAL A 263 7.15 -13.78 -8.69
N PRO A 264 6.66 -14.80 -9.43
CA PRO A 264 6.31 -14.65 -10.82
C PRO A 264 5.04 -13.82 -11.00
N SER A 265 5.00 -13.04 -12.09
CA SER A 265 3.88 -12.19 -12.47
C SER A 265 2.94 -12.78 -13.52
N GLU A 266 3.18 -14.05 -13.93
CA GLU A 266 2.38 -14.72 -14.93
C GLU A 266 0.90 -14.74 -14.55
N GLY A 267 0.02 -14.45 -15.55
CA GLY A 267 -1.43 -14.41 -15.37
C GLY A 267 -1.97 -13.16 -14.69
N LEU A 268 -1.12 -12.24 -14.28
CA LEU A 268 -1.55 -10.97 -13.68
C LEU A 268 -1.88 -9.94 -14.76
N GLY A 269 -3.02 -9.25 -14.59
CA GLY A 269 -3.51 -8.23 -15.51
C GLY A 269 -2.95 -6.83 -15.24
N HIS A 270 -3.28 -5.90 -16.15
CA HIS A 270 -2.87 -4.51 -16.06
C HIS A 270 -4.09 -3.56 -16.15
N LYS A 271 -3.95 -2.33 -15.64
CA LYS A 271 -5.03 -1.35 -15.58
C LYS A 271 -5.38 -0.67 -16.93
N GLY A 272 -4.86 -1.16 -18.07
CA GLY A 272 -5.07 -0.62 -19.41
C GLY A 272 -3.85 0.07 -20.03
N ASP A 273 -2.85 0.45 -19.24
CA ASP A 273 -1.66 1.18 -19.68
C ASP A 273 -0.47 0.28 -20.08
N ARG A 274 -0.61 -1.04 -19.97
CA ARG A 274 0.44 -2.04 -20.25
C ARG A 274 1.78 -1.77 -19.51
N LEU A 275 1.68 -1.19 -18.32
CA LEU A 275 2.81 -0.87 -17.45
C LEU A 275 2.52 -1.20 -15.98
N HIS A 276 1.32 -0.85 -15.51
CA HIS A 276 0.96 -1.02 -14.11
C HIS A 276 -0.11 -2.11 -13.95
N PHE A 277 0.09 -2.96 -12.97
CA PHE A 277 -0.90 -3.95 -12.56
C PHE A 277 -2.21 -3.29 -12.15
N ASP A 278 -3.34 -3.94 -12.45
CA ASP A 278 -4.64 -3.55 -11.94
C ASP A 278 -4.83 -3.99 -10.47
N THR A 279 -5.93 -3.59 -9.86
CA THR A 279 -6.20 -3.88 -8.45
C THR A 279 -6.31 -5.37 -8.17
N ALA A 280 -6.97 -6.15 -9.03
CA ALA A 280 -7.12 -7.60 -8.87
C ALA A 280 -5.75 -8.31 -8.94
N ALA A 281 -4.92 -7.92 -9.91
CA ALA A 281 -3.57 -8.42 -10.06
C ALA A 281 -2.70 -8.08 -8.84
N LEU A 282 -2.77 -6.84 -8.32
CA LEU A 282 -2.03 -6.44 -7.12
C LEU A 282 -2.46 -7.23 -5.88
N ARG A 283 -3.76 -7.55 -5.74
CA ARG A 283 -4.24 -8.41 -4.64
C ARG A 283 -3.67 -9.83 -4.74
N GLU A 284 -3.70 -10.41 -5.92
CA GLU A 284 -3.12 -11.74 -6.15
C GLU A 284 -1.60 -11.73 -5.96
N PHE A 285 -0.92 -10.71 -6.49
CA PHE A 285 0.52 -10.58 -6.37
C PHE A 285 0.96 -10.46 -4.90
N GLY A 286 0.25 -9.67 -4.09
CA GLY A 286 0.52 -9.56 -2.66
C GLY A 286 0.41 -10.90 -1.93
N LYS A 287 -0.58 -11.74 -2.26
CA LYS A 287 -0.68 -13.10 -1.71
C LYS A 287 0.53 -13.96 -2.08
N ARG A 288 0.95 -13.94 -3.34
CA ARG A 288 2.15 -14.68 -3.80
C ARG A 288 3.42 -14.20 -3.07
N TYR A 289 3.56 -12.88 -2.84
CA TYR A 289 4.66 -12.32 -2.02
C TYR A 289 4.61 -12.84 -0.58
N ALA A 290 3.43 -12.93 0.03
CA ALA A 290 3.26 -13.43 1.38
C ALA A 290 3.64 -14.92 1.48
N GLU A 291 3.21 -15.74 0.54
CA GLU A 291 3.59 -17.15 0.47
C GLU A 291 5.11 -17.34 0.33
N ALA A 292 5.75 -16.55 -0.54
CA ALA A 292 7.20 -16.58 -0.69
C ALA A 292 7.91 -16.16 0.61
N MET A 293 7.43 -15.10 1.25
CA MET A 293 7.95 -14.63 2.54
C MET A 293 7.81 -15.68 3.64
N GLN A 294 6.66 -16.34 3.74
CA GLN A 294 6.41 -17.40 4.72
C GLN A 294 7.35 -18.61 4.50
N ARG A 295 7.59 -18.99 3.24
CA ARG A 295 8.56 -20.06 2.92
C ARG A 295 9.96 -19.72 3.42
N LEU A 296 10.44 -18.50 3.16
CA LEU A 296 11.76 -18.05 3.63
C LEU A 296 11.85 -18.01 5.15
N GLN A 297 10.81 -17.52 5.83
CA GLN A 297 10.79 -17.45 7.30
C GLN A 297 10.77 -18.83 7.95
N LYS A 298 10.04 -19.80 7.38
CA LYS A 298 10.05 -21.19 7.85
C LYS A 298 11.42 -21.86 7.68
N ALA A 299 12.09 -21.62 6.55
CA ALA A 299 13.42 -22.16 6.29
C ALA A 299 14.50 -21.56 7.21
N SER A 300 14.28 -20.36 7.75
CA SER A 300 15.20 -19.67 8.65
C SER A 300 14.96 -19.97 10.12
N ALA A 301 13.86 -20.67 10.46
CA ALA A 301 13.58 -21.06 11.83
C ALA A 301 14.55 -22.18 12.27
N PRO A 302 15.13 -22.11 13.48
CA PRO A 302 15.96 -23.21 13.97
C PRO A 302 15.11 -24.49 14.02
N ALA A 303 15.69 -25.60 13.59
CA ALA A 303 15.09 -26.92 13.74
C ALA A 303 14.77 -27.14 15.23
N ARG A 304 13.51 -27.43 15.53
CA ARG A 304 13.05 -27.71 16.90
C ARG A 304 13.50 -29.10 17.34
#